data_17164f185b0766bd09dbeefd4541a02c
#
_entry.id   17164f185b0766bd09dbeefd4541a02c
#
_cell.length_a   1.000
_cell.length_b   1.000
_cell.length_c   1.000
_cell.angle_alpha   90.00
_cell.angle_beta   90.00
_cell.angle_gamma   90.00
#
_symmetry.space_group_name_H-M   'P 1'
#
loop_
_entity.id
_entity.type
_entity.pdbx_description
1 polymer ?
#
loop_
_entity_poly.entity_id
_entity_poly.type
_entity_poly.pdbx_seq_one_letter_code
_entity_poly.pdbx_strand_id
1 'polypeptide(L)'
;MVERLASPAAHELDALTDLWERSVRVTHDFLAPEDIPFFRRMVRQEALPAAEIYVIRDSGNGFAAFEGIGADRLEMLFVAPSARGKGLGRELVEHVAVHCGVRRVDVNEQNAQAAGFYARMGFRIVSRDALDPSGRPYPILHLER
;
A
#
# COMPACT_ATOMS: atom_id res chain seq x y z
N MET A 1 -1.37 5.19 16.27
CA MET A 1 -0.35 6.23 16.10
C MET A 1 0.61 5.84 14.99
N VAL A 2 0.82 6.74 14.04
CA VAL A 2 1.72 6.50 12.91
C VAL A 2 3.16 6.75 13.33
N GLU A 3 4.05 5.84 12.96
CA GLU A 3 5.48 6.00 13.21
C GLU A 3 6.27 5.77 11.92
N ARG A 4 7.32 6.55 11.70
CA ARG A 4 8.22 6.33 10.59
C ARG A 4 9.15 5.16 10.91
N LEU A 5 9.26 4.22 9.99
CA LEU A 5 10.18 3.09 10.11
C LEU A 5 11.44 3.39 9.29
N ALA A 6 12.37 4.11 9.90
CA ALA A 6 13.63 4.45 9.26
C ALA A 6 14.58 3.25 9.32
N SER A 7 15.20 2.89 8.21
CA SER A 7 16.17 1.79 8.13
C SER A 7 15.62 0.47 8.71
N PRO A 8 14.51 -0.07 8.18
CA PRO A 8 13.93 -1.30 8.72
C PRO A 8 14.91 -2.47 8.64
N ALA A 9 14.93 -3.27 9.70
CA ALA A 9 15.74 -4.50 9.75
C ALA A 9 15.13 -5.58 8.85
N ALA A 10 15.92 -6.61 8.54
CA ALA A 10 15.46 -7.71 7.68
C ALA A 10 14.17 -8.36 8.21
N HIS A 11 14.08 -8.61 9.52
CA HIS A 11 12.88 -9.21 10.11
C HIS A 11 11.65 -8.29 10.02
N GLU A 12 11.85 -6.97 10.03
CA GLU A 12 10.77 -6.01 9.85
C GLU A 12 10.28 -6.00 8.39
N LEU A 13 11.21 -6.02 7.45
CA LEU A 13 10.84 -6.13 6.02
C LEU A 13 10.10 -7.43 5.74
N ASP A 14 10.49 -8.53 6.36
CA ASP A 14 9.79 -9.80 6.24
C ASP A 14 8.37 -9.71 6.81
N ALA A 15 8.21 -9.08 7.98
CA ALA A 15 6.91 -8.92 8.61
C ALA A 15 5.97 -8.04 7.78
N LEU A 16 6.49 -6.95 7.19
CA LEU A 16 5.71 -6.10 6.30
C LEU A 16 5.31 -6.83 5.02
N THR A 17 6.21 -7.64 4.48
CA THR A 17 5.91 -8.45 3.29
C THR A 17 4.82 -9.49 3.60
N ASP A 18 4.87 -10.12 4.77
CA ASP A 18 3.82 -11.03 5.21
C ASP A 18 2.46 -10.34 5.36
N LEU A 19 2.45 -9.11 5.90
CA LEU A 19 1.24 -8.32 6.01
C LEU A 19 0.69 -7.99 4.61
N TRP A 20 1.57 -7.59 3.69
CA TRP A 20 1.20 -7.34 2.29
C TRP A 20 0.50 -8.57 1.70
N GLU A 21 1.09 -9.76 1.83
CA GLU A 21 0.52 -10.97 1.25
C GLU A 21 -0.83 -11.32 1.86
N ARG A 22 -0.96 -11.26 3.18
CA ARG A 22 -2.25 -11.52 3.85
C ARG A 22 -3.33 -10.57 3.37
N SER A 23 -2.99 -9.28 3.22
CA SER A 23 -3.93 -8.28 2.75
C SER A 23 -4.34 -8.51 1.30
N VAL A 24 -3.36 -8.76 0.43
CA VAL A 24 -3.58 -9.00 -0.99
C VAL A 24 -4.47 -10.21 -1.22
N ARG A 25 -4.25 -11.30 -0.50
CA ARG A 25 -5.05 -12.52 -0.64
C ARG A 25 -6.52 -12.31 -0.27
N VAL A 26 -6.82 -11.33 0.57
CA VAL A 26 -8.20 -11.00 0.96
C VAL A 26 -8.84 -9.99 0.01
N THR A 27 -8.07 -9.00 -0.48
CA THR A 27 -8.61 -7.84 -1.19
C THR A 27 -8.36 -7.84 -2.69
N HIS A 28 -7.37 -8.60 -3.18
CA HIS A 28 -6.96 -8.62 -4.58
C HIS A 28 -7.32 -9.95 -5.23
N ASP A 29 -8.61 -10.28 -5.26
CA ASP A 29 -9.12 -11.50 -5.87
C ASP A 29 -8.90 -11.55 -7.38
N PHE A 30 -8.61 -10.40 -8.00
CA PHE A 30 -8.28 -10.30 -9.42
C PHE A 30 -6.84 -10.76 -9.74
N LEU A 31 -5.95 -10.86 -8.73
CA LEU A 31 -4.58 -11.34 -8.96
C LEU A 31 -4.57 -12.84 -9.19
N ALA A 32 -3.91 -13.25 -10.27
CA ALA A 32 -3.67 -14.68 -10.50
C ALA A 32 -2.80 -15.23 -9.36
N PRO A 33 -3.19 -16.36 -8.74
CA PRO A 33 -2.41 -16.90 -7.61
C PRO A 33 -0.96 -17.17 -7.95
N GLU A 34 -0.64 -17.55 -9.18
CA GLU A 34 0.71 -17.79 -9.65
C GLU A 34 1.57 -16.52 -9.73
N ASP A 35 0.96 -15.33 -9.78
CA ASP A 35 1.67 -14.06 -9.79
C ASP A 35 2.06 -13.58 -8.40
N ILE A 36 1.42 -14.09 -7.34
CA ILE A 36 1.68 -13.65 -5.96
C ILE A 36 3.14 -13.86 -5.55
N PRO A 37 3.78 -15.01 -5.81
CA PRO A 37 5.20 -15.18 -5.47
C PRO A 37 6.11 -14.17 -6.16
N PHE A 38 5.82 -13.82 -7.41
CA PHE A 38 6.56 -12.79 -8.15
C PHE A 38 6.44 -11.43 -7.45
N PHE A 39 5.21 -11.00 -7.17
CA PHE A 39 4.97 -9.72 -6.50
C PHE A 39 5.52 -9.69 -5.08
N ARG A 40 5.46 -10.82 -4.37
CA ARG A 40 6.06 -10.91 -3.04
C ARG A 40 7.56 -10.63 -3.08
N ARG A 41 8.28 -11.21 -4.02
CA ARG A 41 9.71 -10.93 -4.19
C ARG A 41 9.98 -9.48 -4.52
N MET A 42 9.17 -8.91 -5.42
CA MET A 42 9.31 -7.51 -5.82
C MET A 42 9.07 -6.56 -4.63
N VAL A 43 8.04 -6.82 -3.84
CA VAL A 43 7.73 -6.02 -2.64
C VAL A 43 8.89 -6.10 -1.64
N ARG A 44 9.35 -7.31 -1.33
CA ARG A 44 10.39 -7.52 -0.32
C ARG A 44 11.76 -6.99 -0.74
N GLN A 45 12.14 -7.20 -1.99
CA GLN A 45 13.50 -6.94 -2.46
C GLN A 45 13.66 -5.57 -3.12
N GLU A 46 12.58 -4.97 -3.62
CA GLU A 46 12.65 -3.74 -4.40
C GLU A 46 11.78 -2.63 -3.82
N ALA A 47 10.47 -2.85 -3.70
CA ALA A 47 9.54 -1.79 -3.34
C ALA A 47 9.73 -1.30 -1.89
N LEU A 48 9.80 -2.21 -0.92
CA LEU A 48 9.99 -1.84 0.48
C LEU A 48 11.34 -1.19 0.75
N PRO A 49 12.47 -1.75 0.26
CA PRO A 49 13.76 -1.10 0.48
C PRO A 49 13.89 0.29 -0.14
N ALA A 50 13.18 0.55 -1.24
CA ALA A 50 13.23 1.84 -1.93
C ALA A 50 12.28 2.89 -1.36
N ALA A 51 11.29 2.49 -0.55
CA ALA A 51 10.24 3.36 -0.08
C ALA A 51 10.58 4.01 1.27
N GLU A 52 10.00 5.18 1.51
CA GLU A 52 9.90 5.75 2.85
C GLU A 52 8.66 5.12 3.51
N ILE A 53 8.87 4.42 4.63
CA ILE A 53 7.85 3.56 5.23
C ILE A 53 7.30 4.17 6.53
N TYR A 54 5.97 4.18 6.66
CA TYR A 54 5.27 4.55 7.87
C TYR A 54 4.38 3.40 8.29
N VAL A 55 4.29 3.14 9.59
CA VAL A 55 3.57 1.99 10.13
C VAL A 55 2.65 2.39 11.27
N ILE A 56 1.64 1.56 11.51
CA ILE A 56 0.86 1.55 12.74
C ILE A 56 1.04 0.16 13.35
N ARG A 57 1.48 0.12 14.61
CA ARG A 57 1.69 -1.14 15.30
C ARG A 57 0.41 -1.64 15.93
N ASP A 58 0.30 -2.95 16.08
CA ASP A 58 -0.78 -3.58 16.84
C ASP A 58 -0.41 -3.70 18.33
N SER A 59 -1.33 -4.23 19.14
CA SER A 59 -1.14 -4.38 20.59
C SER A 59 -0.01 -5.35 20.96
N GLY A 60 0.34 -6.29 20.07
CA GLY A 60 1.45 -7.23 20.24
C GLY A 60 2.77 -6.73 19.69
N ASN A 61 2.88 -5.43 19.38
CA ASN A 61 4.03 -4.79 18.77
C ASN A 61 4.39 -5.30 17.37
N GLY A 62 3.46 -6.01 16.71
CA GLY A 62 3.53 -6.31 15.29
C GLY A 62 3.02 -5.14 14.47
N PHE A 63 2.81 -5.35 13.17
CA PHE A 63 2.30 -4.29 12.29
C PHE A 63 0.81 -4.52 11.99
N ALA A 64 0.00 -3.50 12.28
CA ALA A 64 -1.42 -3.49 11.92
C ALA A 64 -1.65 -2.92 10.53
N ALA A 65 -0.81 -1.97 10.10
CA ALA A 65 -0.91 -1.33 8.81
C ALA A 65 0.43 -0.69 8.44
N PHE A 66 0.66 -0.51 7.15
CA PHE A 66 1.82 0.26 6.68
C PHE A 66 1.53 0.97 5.37
N GLU A 67 2.33 1.98 5.08
CA GLU A 67 2.36 2.66 3.79
C GLU A 67 3.79 2.89 3.36
N GLY A 68 3.98 2.95 2.04
CA GLY A 68 5.26 3.27 1.43
C GLY A 68 5.12 4.41 0.46
N ILE A 69 6.00 5.40 0.59
CA ILE A 69 6.02 6.57 -0.28
C ILE A 69 7.25 6.48 -1.17
N GLY A 70 7.06 6.69 -2.47
CA GLY A 70 8.15 6.83 -3.43
C GLY A 70 7.96 8.11 -4.21
N ALA A 71 9.02 8.91 -4.32
CA ALA A 71 8.97 10.22 -4.96
C ALA A 71 7.89 11.11 -4.31
N ASP A 72 6.83 11.45 -5.04
CA ASP A 72 5.79 12.34 -4.59
C ASP A 72 4.44 11.64 -4.38
N ARG A 73 4.45 10.31 -4.33
CA ARG A 73 3.20 9.53 -4.31
C ARG A 73 3.20 8.42 -3.29
N LEU A 74 2.00 8.06 -2.86
CA LEU A 74 1.75 6.87 -2.06
C LEU A 74 1.73 5.67 -3.01
N GLU A 75 2.68 4.76 -2.84
CA GLU A 75 2.82 3.58 -3.70
C GLU A 75 2.26 2.32 -3.06
N MET A 76 2.27 2.25 -1.73
CA MET A 76 1.80 1.09 -0.98
C MET A 76 0.97 1.55 0.20
N LEU A 77 -0.19 0.91 0.41
CA LEU A 77 -1.02 1.10 1.60
C LEU A 77 -1.74 -0.22 1.87
N PHE A 78 -1.39 -0.86 2.98
CA PHE A 78 -1.96 -2.15 3.35
C PHE A 78 -2.31 -2.19 4.82
N VAL A 79 -3.50 -2.75 5.11
CA VAL A 79 -4.02 -2.92 6.46
C VAL A 79 -4.21 -4.41 6.69
N ALA A 80 -3.74 -4.91 7.83
CA ALA A 80 -3.92 -6.32 8.18
C ALA A 80 -5.42 -6.67 8.17
N PRO A 81 -5.80 -7.85 7.66
CA PRO A 81 -7.23 -8.22 7.62
C PRO A 81 -7.93 -8.11 8.97
N SER A 82 -7.25 -8.45 10.06
CA SER A 82 -7.80 -8.37 11.41
C SER A 82 -7.95 -6.93 11.94
N ALA A 83 -7.33 -5.96 11.28
CA ALA A 83 -7.32 -4.55 11.70
C ALA A 83 -8.17 -3.64 10.81
N ARG A 84 -8.90 -4.22 9.85
CA ARG A 84 -9.73 -3.44 8.91
C ARG A 84 -10.94 -2.84 9.61
N GLY A 85 -11.46 -1.74 9.05
CA GLY A 85 -12.65 -1.08 9.60
C GLY A 85 -12.39 -0.19 10.80
N LYS A 86 -11.12 0.07 11.15
CA LYS A 86 -10.74 0.89 12.31
C LYS A 86 -10.18 2.26 11.92
N GLY A 87 -10.22 2.62 10.65
CA GLY A 87 -9.73 3.92 10.19
C GLY A 87 -8.22 4.02 10.02
N LEU A 88 -7.49 2.90 10.03
CA LEU A 88 -6.02 2.93 9.96
C LEU A 88 -5.52 3.42 8.60
N GLY A 89 -6.17 3.00 7.52
CA GLY A 89 -5.81 3.48 6.17
C GLY A 89 -5.96 4.98 6.05
N ARG A 90 -7.06 5.52 6.56
CA ARG A 90 -7.30 6.96 6.57
C ARG A 90 -6.25 7.69 7.40
N GLU A 91 -5.93 7.17 8.57
CA GLU A 91 -4.90 7.76 9.44
C GLU A 91 -3.55 7.86 8.74
N LEU A 92 -3.14 6.79 8.03
CA LEU A 92 -1.90 6.78 7.27
C LEU A 92 -1.91 7.80 6.13
N VAL A 93 -2.96 7.83 5.31
CA VAL A 93 -3.06 8.77 4.19
C VAL A 93 -3.01 10.22 4.67
N GLU A 94 -3.75 10.54 5.74
CA GLU A 94 -3.75 11.89 6.28
C GLU A 94 -2.40 12.27 6.87
N HIS A 95 -1.71 11.32 7.49
CA HIS A 95 -0.38 11.57 8.07
C HIS A 95 0.62 12.02 6.99
N VAL A 96 0.69 11.32 5.86
CA VAL A 96 1.65 11.68 4.80
C VAL A 96 1.20 12.91 4.01
N ALA A 97 -0.09 13.19 3.95
CA ALA A 97 -0.58 14.43 3.37
C ALA A 97 -0.10 15.63 4.19
N VAL A 98 -0.21 15.56 5.51
CA VAL A 98 0.16 16.65 6.42
C VAL A 98 1.68 16.77 6.56
N HIS A 99 2.38 15.66 6.76
CA HIS A 99 3.81 15.68 7.10
C HIS A 99 4.75 15.60 5.90
N CYS A 100 4.29 15.05 4.78
CA CYS A 100 5.11 14.82 3.58
C CYS A 100 4.54 15.52 2.33
N GLY A 101 3.38 16.15 2.42
CA GLY A 101 2.76 16.81 1.27
C GLY A 101 2.31 15.87 0.16
N VAL A 102 2.06 14.59 0.47
CA VAL A 102 1.69 13.57 -0.53
C VAL A 102 0.24 13.79 -0.96
N ARG A 103 0.04 14.00 -2.26
CA ARG A 103 -1.27 14.24 -2.87
C ARG A 103 -1.58 13.28 -4.01
N ARG A 104 -0.70 12.32 -4.28
CA ARG A 104 -0.85 11.37 -5.39
C ARG A 104 -0.83 9.94 -4.86
N VAL A 105 -1.62 9.08 -5.49
CA VAL A 105 -1.65 7.66 -5.16
C VAL A 105 -1.87 6.85 -6.43
N ASP A 106 -1.21 5.70 -6.51
CA ASP A 106 -1.45 4.71 -7.55
C ASP A 106 -2.25 3.56 -6.96
N VAL A 107 -3.29 3.11 -7.67
CA VAL A 107 -4.14 2.03 -7.21
C VAL A 107 -4.51 1.11 -8.37
N ASN A 108 -4.61 -0.18 -8.09
CA ASN A 108 -5.11 -1.14 -9.08
C ASN A 108 -6.58 -0.84 -9.39
N GLU A 109 -6.89 -0.65 -10.67
CA GLU A 109 -8.26 -0.39 -11.12
C GLU A 109 -9.24 -1.48 -10.66
N GLN A 110 -8.79 -2.73 -10.65
CA GLN A 110 -9.60 -3.88 -10.29
C GLN A 110 -9.87 -3.97 -8.78
N ASN A 111 -9.15 -3.20 -7.97
CA ASN A 111 -9.41 -3.09 -6.54
C ASN A 111 -10.45 -2.00 -6.28
N ALA A 112 -11.72 -2.33 -6.51
CA ALA A 112 -12.82 -1.39 -6.39
C ALA A 112 -12.95 -0.80 -4.97
N GLN A 113 -12.62 -1.59 -3.95
CA GLN A 113 -12.68 -1.15 -2.57
C GLN A 113 -11.67 -0.03 -2.29
N ALA A 114 -10.43 -0.20 -2.73
CA ALA A 114 -9.40 0.83 -2.56
C ALA A 114 -9.72 2.07 -3.40
N ALA A 115 -10.14 1.89 -4.64
CA ALA A 115 -10.52 3.01 -5.49
C ALA A 115 -11.65 3.82 -4.85
N GLY A 116 -12.67 3.16 -4.30
CA GLY A 116 -13.76 3.81 -3.58
C GLY A 116 -13.29 4.53 -2.31
N PHE A 117 -12.36 3.92 -1.58
CA PHE A 117 -11.76 4.52 -0.40
C PHE A 117 -11.07 5.85 -0.75
N TYR A 118 -10.23 5.84 -1.78
CA TYR A 118 -9.55 7.08 -2.20
C TYR A 118 -10.51 8.13 -2.75
N ALA A 119 -11.54 7.71 -3.49
CA ALA A 119 -12.58 8.63 -3.97
C ALA A 119 -13.28 9.34 -2.81
N ARG A 120 -13.61 8.61 -1.75
CA ARG A 120 -14.22 9.19 -0.53
C ARG A 120 -13.29 10.15 0.18
N MET A 121 -11.98 9.98 0.04
CA MET A 121 -10.98 10.90 0.61
C MET A 121 -10.70 12.11 -0.28
N GLY A 122 -11.38 12.24 -1.40
CA GLY A 122 -11.25 13.40 -2.30
C GLY A 122 -10.28 13.23 -3.45
N PHE A 123 -9.74 12.03 -3.64
CA PHE A 123 -8.87 11.74 -4.80
C PHE A 123 -9.71 11.59 -6.06
N ARG A 124 -9.17 12.05 -7.19
CA ARG A 124 -9.77 11.89 -8.51
C ARG A 124 -8.78 11.23 -9.47
N ILE A 125 -9.31 10.52 -10.46
CA ILE A 125 -8.49 9.87 -11.48
C ILE A 125 -7.93 10.94 -12.42
N VAL A 126 -6.62 10.97 -12.60
CA VAL A 126 -5.96 11.89 -13.54
C VAL A 126 -5.39 11.17 -14.75
N SER A 127 -5.04 9.88 -14.61
CA SER A 127 -4.56 9.06 -15.74
C SER A 127 -4.68 7.58 -15.39
N ARG A 128 -4.42 6.73 -16.39
CA ARG A 128 -4.55 5.27 -16.29
C ARG A 128 -3.49 4.61 -17.17
N ASP A 129 -2.84 3.58 -16.62
CA ASP A 129 -2.01 2.67 -17.40
C ASP A 129 -2.71 1.33 -17.54
N ALA A 130 -2.75 0.79 -18.76
CA ALA A 130 -3.40 -0.50 -19.02
C ALA A 130 -2.65 -1.68 -18.42
N LEU A 131 -1.34 -1.54 -18.23
CA LEU A 131 -0.47 -2.56 -17.65
C LEU A 131 0.18 -2.03 -16.40
N ASP A 132 0.53 -2.93 -15.46
CA ASP A 132 1.31 -2.54 -14.30
C ASP A 132 2.79 -2.31 -14.69
N PRO A 133 3.64 -1.81 -13.77
CA PRO A 133 5.05 -1.59 -14.06
C PRO A 133 5.82 -2.84 -14.48
N SER A 134 5.32 -4.04 -14.15
CA SER A 134 5.94 -5.30 -14.57
C SER A 134 5.50 -5.74 -15.98
N GLY A 135 4.59 -5.00 -16.60
CA GLY A 135 4.03 -5.34 -17.91
C GLY A 135 2.87 -6.33 -17.88
N ARG A 136 2.35 -6.65 -16.69
CA ARG A 136 1.21 -7.55 -16.54
C ARG A 136 -0.12 -6.82 -16.71
N PRO A 137 -1.19 -7.51 -17.08
CA PRO A 137 -2.49 -6.89 -17.35
C PRO A 137 -3.27 -6.57 -16.06
N TYR A 138 -2.66 -5.81 -15.19
CA TYR A 138 -3.26 -5.27 -13.97
C TYR A 138 -3.27 -3.75 -14.08
N PRO A 139 -4.35 -3.15 -14.62
CA PRO A 139 -4.38 -1.70 -14.86
C PRO A 139 -4.21 -0.89 -13.59
N ILE A 140 -3.47 0.23 -13.73
CA ILE A 140 -3.19 1.14 -12.63
C ILE A 140 -3.91 2.46 -12.89
N LEU A 141 -4.63 2.96 -11.88
CA LEU A 141 -5.18 4.31 -11.87
C LEU A 141 -4.22 5.23 -11.12
N HIS A 142 -3.96 6.39 -11.70
CA HIS A 142 -3.19 7.44 -11.06
C HIS A 142 -4.17 8.47 -10.53
N LEU A 143 -4.17 8.67 -9.21
CA LEU A 143 -5.10 9.55 -8.52
C LEU A 143 -4.39 10.73 -7.91
N GLU A 144 -5.13 11.84 -7.76
CA GLU A 144 -4.62 13.07 -7.15
C GLU A 144 -5.74 13.79 -6.40
N ARG A 145 -5.38 14.52 -5.33
CA ARG A 145 -6.30 15.41 -4.65
C ARG A 145 -5.68 16.76 -4.29
#